data_ac7fb9f38b1c372a367d3aef648dff1f
#
_entry.id   ac7fb9f38b1c372a367d3aef648dff1f
#
_cell.length_a   1.000
_cell.length_b   1.000
_cell.length_c   1.000
_cell.angle_alpha   90.00
_cell.angle_beta   90.00
_cell.angle_gamma   90.00
#
_symmetry.space_group_name_H-M   'P 1'
#
loop_
_entity.id
_entity.type
_entity.pdbx_description
1 polymer ?
#
loop_
_entity_poly.entity_id
_entity_poly.type
_entity_poly.pdbx_seq_one_letter_code
_entity_poly.pdbx_strand_id
1 'polypeptide(L)'
;MHKFQNDDTYNAVHRACLARFLPAIAKQALEDCCNRMGIVPTKSIVDENIKCQIIGNTVQIGNTVVERYNTTALTKVPDILFYDVPQHVALLENLLQDFSLGQHLLLVGNQGVGKNKIVDRLLQLLNRPREYIQLHRDTTVQTLTLQPMVRDGKVVYEDSPLVQAVKLGHVLVVDEADKAPTHVTCILKVCSCKLYCIRFNH
;
A
#
# COMPACT_ATOMS: atom_id res chain seq x y z
N MET A 1 -9.52 -25.81 1.46
CA MET A 1 -9.81 -25.60 0.01
C MET A 1 -10.85 -24.49 -0.09
N HIS A 2 -10.45 -23.22 -0.20
CA HIS A 2 -11.39 -22.13 -0.43
C HIS A 2 -11.86 -22.20 -1.89
N LYS A 3 -13.17 -22.31 -2.11
CA LYS A 3 -13.77 -22.13 -3.43
C LYS A 3 -13.54 -20.67 -3.84
N PHE A 4 -12.61 -20.44 -4.76
CA PHE A 4 -12.52 -19.16 -5.44
C PHE A 4 -13.84 -18.96 -6.21
N GLN A 5 -14.58 -17.92 -5.87
CA GLN A 5 -15.71 -17.48 -6.69
C GLN A 5 -15.15 -16.87 -7.99
N ASN A 6 -15.89 -16.96 -9.10
CA ASN A 6 -15.43 -16.46 -10.41
C ASN A 6 -15.01 -14.98 -10.41
N ASP A 7 -15.62 -14.18 -9.54
CA ASP A 7 -15.26 -12.77 -9.32
C ASP A 7 -13.83 -12.58 -8.82
N ASP A 8 -13.41 -13.43 -7.89
CA ASP A 8 -12.07 -13.40 -7.35
C ASP A 8 -11.03 -13.74 -8.43
N THR A 9 -11.38 -14.65 -9.34
CA THR A 9 -10.48 -15.08 -10.43
C THR A 9 -10.30 -13.97 -11.45
N TYR A 10 -11.36 -13.30 -11.89
CA TYR A 10 -11.27 -12.17 -12.82
C TYR A 10 -10.41 -11.03 -12.24
N ASN A 11 -10.71 -10.61 -11.03
CA ASN A 11 -9.97 -9.56 -10.33
C ASN A 11 -8.52 -9.96 -10.05
N ALA A 12 -8.26 -11.24 -9.74
CA ALA A 12 -6.91 -11.75 -9.52
C ALA A 12 -6.08 -11.72 -10.82
N VAL A 13 -6.66 -12.13 -11.96
CA VAL A 13 -6.01 -12.06 -13.27
C VAL A 13 -5.71 -10.61 -13.65
N HIS A 14 -6.67 -9.71 -13.50
CA HIS A 14 -6.50 -8.28 -13.81
C HIS A 14 -5.43 -7.61 -12.94
N ARG A 15 -5.33 -7.99 -11.67
CA ARG A 15 -4.26 -7.53 -10.77
C ARG A 15 -2.90 -8.11 -11.17
N ALA A 16 -2.82 -9.42 -11.40
CA ALA A 16 -1.59 -10.08 -11.78
C ALA A 16 -1.01 -9.56 -13.10
N CYS A 17 -1.88 -9.28 -14.08
CA CYS A 17 -1.48 -8.72 -15.37
C CYS A 17 -1.31 -7.19 -15.35
N LEU A 18 -1.48 -6.53 -14.20
CA LEU A 18 -1.47 -5.06 -14.10
C LEU A 18 -2.36 -4.40 -15.16
N ALA A 19 -3.55 -4.97 -15.40
CA ALA A 19 -4.46 -4.59 -16.49
C ALA A 19 -4.79 -3.09 -16.52
N ARG A 20 -4.75 -2.42 -15.36
CA ARG A 20 -4.97 -0.97 -15.24
C ARG A 20 -3.92 -0.14 -15.98
N PHE A 21 -2.71 -0.66 -16.14
CA PHE A 21 -1.57 0.03 -16.76
C PHE A 21 -1.27 -0.45 -18.18
N LEU A 22 -2.03 -1.43 -18.69
CA LEU A 22 -1.85 -1.93 -20.04
C LEU A 22 -2.34 -0.92 -21.09
N PRO A 23 -1.63 -0.83 -22.25
CA PRO A 23 -2.16 -0.15 -23.43
C PRO A 23 -3.51 -0.74 -23.86
N ALA A 24 -4.33 0.05 -24.55
CA ALA A 24 -5.68 -0.35 -24.94
C ALA A 24 -5.73 -1.70 -25.70
N ILE A 25 -4.80 -1.93 -26.64
CA ILE A 25 -4.70 -3.17 -27.41
C ILE A 25 -4.43 -4.38 -26.50
N ALA A 26 -3.46 -4.24 -25.58
CA ALA A 26 -3.10 -5.31 -24.66
C ALA A 26 -4.23 -5.59 -23.64
N LYS A 27 -4.93 -4.55 -23.20
CA LYS A 27 -6.10 -4.68 -22.34
C LYS A 27 -7.22 -5.42 -23.05
N GLN A 28 -7.51 -5.09 -24.33
CA GLN A 28 -8.51 -5.79 -25.13
C GLN A 28 -8.14 -7.28 -25.31
N ALA A 29 -6.87 -7.58 -25.58
CA ALA A 29 -6.41 -8.96 -25.73
C ALA A 29 -6.55 -9.75 -24.42
N LEU A 30 -6.32 -9.13 -23.27
CA LEU A 30 -6.54 -9.73 -21.95
C LEU A 30 -8.03 -10.03 -21.73
N GLU A 31 -8.92 -9.08 -22.03
CA GLU A 31 -10.37 -9.27 -21.92
C GLU A 31 -10.88 -10.40 -22.82
N ASP A 32 -10.41 -10.44 -24.08
CA ASP A 32 -10.76 -11.52 -25.03
C ASP A 32 -10.25 -12.90 -24.54
N CYS A 33 -9.10 -12.92 -23.87
CA CYS A 33 -8.58 -14.14 -23.27
C CYS A 33 -9.42 -14.59 -22.09
N CYS A 34 -9.77 -13.67 -21.18
CA CYS A 34 -10.65 -13.96 -20.04
C CYS A 34 -12.01 -14.49 -20.51
N ASN A 35 -12.62 -13.82 -21.49
CA ASN A 35 -13.91 -14.24 -22.06
C ASN A 35 -13.85 -15.65 -22.67
N ARG A 36 -12.77 -15.99 -23.41
CA ARG A 36 -12.60 -17.33 -23.97
C ARG A 36 -12.45 -18.41 -22.91
N MET A 37 -11.90 -18.07 -21.76
CA MET A 37 -11.75 -18.98 -20.61
C MET A 37 -12.99 -19.02 -19.71
N GLY A 38 -14.05 -18.29 -20.02
CA GLY A 38 -15.26 -18.19 -19.20
C GLY A 38 -15.06 -17.40 -17.90
N ILE A 39 -13.96 -16.64 -17.81
CA ILE A 39 -13.68 -15.74 -16.69
C ILE A 39 -14.35 -14.40 -17.00
N VAL A 40 -15.60 -14.27 -16.61
CA VAL A 40 -16.40 -13.07 -16.87
C VAL A 40 -16.50 -12.26 -15.58
N PRO A 41 -16.40 -10.91 -15.64
CA PRO A 41 -16.67 -10.11 -14.46
C PRO A 41 -18.12 -10.34 -14.05
N THR A 42 -18.33 -10.89 -12.88
CA THR A 42 -19.64 -10.83 -12.26
C THR A 42 -19.86 -9.36 -11.93
N LYS A 43 -20.98 -8.77 -12.30
CA LYS A 43 -21.28 -7.39 -11.92
C LYS A 43 -21.07 -7.28 -10.42
N SER A 44 -19.96 -6.69 -10.01
CA SER A 44 -19.78 -6.30 -8.63
C SER A 44 -20.85 -5.23 -8.37
N ILE A 45 -21.97 -5.66 -7.83
CA ILE A 45 -22.79 -4.75 -7.03
C ILE A 45 -21.78 -4.28 -5.98
N VAL A 46 -21.35 -3.03 -6.08
CA VAL A 46 -20.61 -2.39 -5.00
C VAL A 46 -21.57 -2.52 -3.83
N ASP A 47 -21.27 -3.49 -2.96
CA ASP A 47 -22.15 -3.78 -1.84
C ASP A 47 -22.06 -2.55 -0.96
N GLU A 48 -23.09 -1.70 -1.00
CA GLU A 48 -23.14 -0.42 -0.26
C GLU A 48 -23.02 -0.64 1.24
N ASN A 49 -23.04 -1.89 1.67
CA ASN A 49 -22.95 -2.34 3.06
C ASN A 49 -21.57 -2.83 3.50
N ILE A 50 -20.54 -2.75 2.65
CA ILE A 50 -19.18 -3.14 3.08
C ILE A 50 -18.74 -2.19 4.19
N LYS A 51 -18.51 -2.74 5.38
CA LYS A 51 -18.05 -2.01 6.55
C LYS A 51 -16.69 -2.48 7.01
N CYS A 52 -15.91 -1.54 7.53
CA CYS A 52 -14.69 -1.86 8.27
C CYS A 52 -15.06 -2.13 9.72
N GLN A 53 -14.75 -3.31 10.22
CA GLN A 53 -15.03 -3.70 11.61
C GLN A 53 -13.76 -4.24 12.27
N ILE A 54 -13.61 -3.89 13.54
CA ILE A 54 -12.56 -4.46 14.40
C ILE A 54 -13.26 -5.39 15.39
N ILE A 55 -12.93 -6.69 15.31
CA ILE A 55 -13.52 -7.72 16.17
C ILE A 55 -12.38 -8.34 16.99
N GLY A 56 -12.27 -7.92 18.26
CA GLY A 56 -11.16 -8.32 19.12
C GLY A 56 -9.81 -7.91 18.55
N ASN A 57 -8.98 -8.90 18.20
CA ASN A 57 -7.66 -8.70 17.59
C ASN A 57 -7.66 -8.88 16.07
N THR A 58 -8.81 -8.86 15.43
CA THR A 58 -8.92 -8.99 13.96
C THR A 58 -9.57 -7.77 13.34
N VAL A 59 -9.20 -7.49 12.09
CA VAL A 59 -9.88 -6.51 11.23
C VAL A 59 -10.61 -7.27 10.15
N GLN A 60 -11.86 -6.95 9.97
CA GLN A 60 -12.68 -7.43 8.87
C GLN A 60 -13.05 -6.25 7.97
N ILE A 61 -12.76 -6.37 6.68
CA ILE A 61 -13.20 -5.44 5.63
C ILE A 61 -13.84 -6.28 4.55
N GLY A 62 -15.14 -6.14 4.37
CA GLY A 62 -15.89 -7.00 3.45
C GLY A 62 -15.73 -8.48 3.81
N ASN A 63 -15.20 -9.27 2.87
CA ASN A 63 -14.96 -10.70 3.02
C ASN A 63 -13.56 -11.04 3.56
N THR A 64 -12.70 -10.04 3.71
CA THR A 64 -11.30 -10.23 4.10
C THR A 64 -11.15 -10.01 5.61
N VAL A 65 -10.59 -11.01 6.29
CA VAL A 65 -10.30 -10.96 7.73
C VAL A 65 -8.81 -11.16 7.95
N VAL A 66 -8.18 -10.26 8.69
CA VAL A 66 -6.74 -10.29 8.98
C VAL A 66 -6.50 -9.98 10.45
N GLU A 67 -5.53 -10.63 11.07
CA GLU A 67 -5.11 -10.33 12.43
C GLU A 67 -4.40 -8.97 12.52
N ARG A 68 -4.72 -8.21 13.54
CA ARG A 68 -4.06 -6.96 13.87
C ARG A 68 -2.67 -7.25 14.45
N TYR A 69 -1.73 -6.41 14.09
CA TYR A 69 -0.38 -6.53 14.61
C TYR A 69 -0.32 -6.09 16.08
N ASN A 70 0.37 -6.88 16.88
CA ASN A 70 0.64 -6.51 18.26
C ASN A 70 1.96 -5.72 18.31
N THR A 71 1.86 -4.42 18.57
CA THR A 71 3.03 -3.52 18.62
C THR A 71 3.14 -2.82 19.96
N THR A 72 4.37 -2.60 20.42
CA THR A 72 4.69 -1.70 21.53
C THR A 72 4.90 -0.25 21.06
N ALA A 73 5.11 -0.04 19.76
CA ALA A 73 5.37 1.28 19.14
C ALA A 73 4.07 1.98 18.75
N LEU A 74 3.15 2.16 19.69
CA LEU A 74 1.83 2.76 19.44
C LEU A 74 1.91 4.19 18.87
N THR A 75 2.93 4.96 19.23
CA THR A 75 3.14 6.32 18.73
C THR A 75 3.46 6.39 17.24
N LYS A 76 3.90 5.28 16.66
CA LYS A 76 4.20 5.15 15.21
C LYS A 76 3.02 4.61 14.40
N VAL A 77 1.97 4.16 15.05
CA VAL A 77 0.73 3.77 14.37
C VAL A 77 -0.04 5.05 14.02
N PRO A 78 -0.45 5.22 12.74
CA PRO A 78 -1.21 6.40 12.36
C PRO A 78 -2.51 6.49 13.15
N ASP A 79 -2.81 7.68 13.67
CA ASP A 79 -4.10 7.99 14.25
C ASP A 79 -4.74 9.12 13.44
N ILE A 80 -5.70 8.76 12.60
CA ILE A 80 -6.33 9.68 11.65
C ILE A 80 -7.84 9.63 11.74
N LEU A 81 -8.47 10.77 11.51
CA LEU A 81 -9.89 10.85 11.24
C LEU A 81 -10.13 10.44 9.78
N PHE A 82 -10.92 9.39 9.58
CA PHE A 82 -11.26 8.87 8.27
C PHE A 82 -12.76 8.56 8.18
N TYR A 83 -13.36 8.91 7.06
CA TYR A 83 -14.76 8.60 6.77
C TYR A 83 -14.83 7.40 5.83
N ASP A 84 -15.49 6.34 6.26
CA ASP A 84 -15.62 5.09 5.51
C ASP A 84 -16.66 5.27 4.37
N VAL A 85 -16.21 5.83 3.23
CA VAL A 85 -17.00 5.93 2.00
C VAL A 85 -16.93 4.59 1.28
N PRO A 86 -18.04 4.05 0.71
CA PRO A 86 -18.06 2.72 0.08
C PRO A 86 -16.93 2.46 -0.92
N GLN A 87 -16.60 3.43 -1.75
CA GLN A 87 -15.48 3.34 -2.71
C GLN A 87 -14.11 3.19 -2.03
N HIS A 88 -13.90 3.89 -0.90
CA HIS A 88 -12.67 3.77 -0.13
C HIS A 88 -12.61 2.44 0.61
N VAL A 89 -13.73 1.94 1.11
CA VAL A 89 -13.78 0.64 1.81
C VAL A 89 -13.49 -0.51 0.85
N ALA A 90 -14.03 -0.49 -0.35
CA ALA A 90 -13.71 -1.47 -1.40
C ALA A 90 -12.21 -1.43 -1.79
N LEU A 91 -11.63 -0.23 -1.86
CA LEU A 91 -10.19 -0.09 -2.09
C LEU A 91 -9.38 -0.62 -0.91
N LEU A 92 -9.79 -0.33 0.33
CA LEU A 92 -9.13 -0.84 1.53
C LEU A 92 -9.18 -2.37 1.61
N GLU A 93 -10.27 -3.00 1.20
CA GLU A 93 -10.36 -4.47 1.12
C GLU A 93 -9.33 -5.05 0.15
N ASN A 94 -9.22 -4.50 -1.06
CA ASN A 94 -8.21 -4.92 -2.03
C ASN A 94 -6.78 -4.74 -1.49
N LEU A 95 -6.49 -3.59 -0.89
CA LEU A 95 -5.19 -3.32 -0.29
C LEU A 95 -4.90 -4.27 0.89
N LEU A 96 -5.91 -4.61 1.68
CA LEU A 96 -5.78 -5.56 2.78
C LEU A 96 -5.45 -6.97 2.28
N GLN A 97 -6.08 -7.42 1.19
CA GLN A 97 -5.78 -8.70 0.53
C GLN A 97 -4.32 -8.73 0.06
N ASP A 98 -3.89 -7.72 -0.71
CA ASP A 98 -2.52 -7.66 -1.23
C ASP A 98 -1.49 -7.57 -0.08
N PHE A 99 -1.81 -6.81 0.97
CA PHE A 99 -0.98 -6.72 2.17
C PHE A 99 -0.85 -8.06 2.90
N SER A 100 -1.95 -8.80 3.04
CA SER A 100 -1.96 -10.12 3.71
C SER A 100 -1.12 -11.15 2.96
N LEU A 101 -1.06 -11.04 1.63
CA LEU A 101 -0.21 -11.86 0.77
C LEU A 101 1.27 -11.45 0.80
N GLY A 102 1.62 -10.41 1.57
CA GLY A 102 3.00 -9.93 1.67
C GLY A 102 3.44 -9.07 0.49
N GLN A 103 2.53 -8.64 -0.38
CA GLN A 103 2.84 -7.83 -1.54
C GLN A 103 3.21 -6.39 -1.16
N HIS A 104 4.10 -5.79 -1.95
CA HIS A 104 4.36 -4.36 -1.89
C HIS A 104 3.23 -3.62 -2.60
N LEU A 105 2.77 -2.52 -2.01
CA LEU A 105 1.66 -1.75 -2.54
C LEU A 105 2.16 -0.50 -3.27
N LEU A 106 1.64 -0.28 -4.48
CA LEU A 106 1.88 0.93 -5.28
C LEU A 106 0.55 1.65 -5.51
N LEU A 107 0.43 2.86 -4.98
CA LEU A 107 -0.72 3.72 -5.20
C LEU A 107 -0.37 4.81 -6.23
N VAL A 108 -1.09 4.80 -7.34
CA VAL A 108 -0.92 5.76 -8.43
C VAL A 108 -2.20 6.60 -8.57
N GLY A 109 -2.05 7.89 -8.73
CA GLY A 109 -3.19 8.81 -8.90
C GLY A 109 -2.79 10.26 -8.68
N ASN A 110 -3.68 11.17 -9.02
CA ASN A 110 -3.46 12.61 -8.92
C ASN A 110 -3.16 13.06 -7.48
N GLN A 111 -2.53 14.21 -7.37
CA GLN A 111 -2.32 14.86 -6.08
C GLN A 111 -3.67 15.22 -5.44
N GLY A 112 -3.76 15.13 -4.12
CA GLY A 112 -4.98 15.52 -3.38
C GLY A 112 -6.09 14.46 -3.30
N VAL A 113 -6.02 13.32 -4.01
CA VAL A 113 -7.05 12.26 -3.96
C VAL A 113 -7.04 11.43 -2.68
N GLY A 114 -6.23 11.77 -1.68
CA GLY A 114 -6.24 11.11 -0.38
C GLY A 114 -5.45 9.80 -0.28
N LYS A 115 -4.52 9.50 -1.21
CA LYS A 115 -3.71 8.27 -1.18
C LYS A 115 -3.06 8.00 0.18
N ASN A 116 -2.39 9.02 0.74
CA ASN A 116 -1.72 8.90 2.03
C ASN A 116 -2.70 8.58 3.16
N LYS A 117 -3.88 9.20 3.14
CA LYS A 117 -4.94 8.94 4.12
C LYS A 117 -5.48 7.50 4.05
N ILE A 118 -5.60 6.95 2.84
CA ILE A 118 -6.03 5.56 2.65
C ILE A 118 -4.99 4.59 3.22
N VAL A 119 -3.70 4.83 2.97
CA VAL A 119 -2.60 4.03 3.54
C VAL A 119 -2.60 4.14 5.07
N ASP A 120 -2.70 5.35 5.60
CA ASP A 120 -2.75 5.58 7.04
C ASP A 120 -3.95 4.88 7.69
N ARG A 121 -5.12 4.90 7.03
CA ARG A 121 -6.31 4.17 7.50
C ARG A 121 -6.07 2.67 7.53
N LEU A 122 -5.47 2.10 6.49
CA LEU A 122 -5.12 0.68 6.46
C LEU A 122 -4.19 0.31 7.61
N LEU A 123 -3.14 1.10 7.84
CA LEU A 123 -2.17 0.86 8.91
C LEU A 123 -2.77 1.06 10.30
N GLN A 124 -3.67 2.02 10.48
CA GLN A 124 -4.44 2.23 11.70
C GLN A 124 -5.30 0.99 12.01
N LEU A 125 -6.04 0.49 11.02
CA LEU A 125 -6.87 -0.72 11.17
C LEU A 125 -6.02 -1.94 11.53
N LEU A 126 -4.89 -2.13 10.87
CA LEU A 126 -3.96 -3.23 11.12
C LEU A 126 -3.11 -3.06 12.38
N ASN A 127 -3.16 -1.92 13.05
CA ASN A 127 -2.30 -1.56 14.18
C ASN A 127 -0.80 -1.68 13.83
N ARG A 128 -0.41 -1.29 12.59
CA ARG A 128 0.96 -1.40 12.10
C ARG A 128 1.70 -0.08 12.26
N PRO A 129 2.86 -0.07 12.93
CA PRO A 129 3.71 1.10 12.98
C PRO A 129 4.30 1.39 11.60
N ARG A 130 4.42 2.68 11.28
CA ARG A 130 4.97 3.15 10.01
C ARG A 130 6.16 4.08 10.22
N GLU A 131 7.05 4.04 9.24
CA GLU A 131 8.01 5.11 8.97
C GLU A 131 7.63 5.78 7.65
N TYR A 132 7.87 7.08 7.55
CA TYR A 132 7.50 7.88 6.38
C TYR A 132 8.72 8.58 5.81
N ILE A 133 8.90 8.47 4.50
CA ILE A 133 9.94 9.18 3.77
C ILE A 133 9.36 9.79 2.50
N GLN A 134 9.65 11.05 2.27
CA GLN A 134 9.34 11.74 1.03
C GLN A 134 10.60 11.84 0.18
N LEU A 135 10.50 11.45 -1.09
CA LEU A 135 11.63 11.50 -2.01
C LEU A 135 11.58 12.77 -2.86
N HIS A 136 12.76 13.28 -3.19
CA HIS A 136 12.94 14.48 -4.01
C HIS A 136 14.01 14.24 -5.06
N ARG A 137 14.13 15.17 -6.01
CA ARG A 137 15.16 15.11 -7.06
C ARG A 137 16.59 15.06 -6.52
N ASP A 138 16.80 15.71 -5.37
CA ASP A 138 18.10 15.80 -4.70
C ASP A 138 18.33 14.69 -3.66
N THR A 139 17.40 13.73 -3.55
CA THR A 139 17.56 12.60 -2.64
C THR A 139 18.75 11.75 -3.07
N THR A 140 19.66 11.48 -2.15
CA THR A 140 20.84 10.65 -2.36
C THR A 140 20.74 9.35 -1.58
N VAL A 141 21.59 8.38 -1.93
CA VAL A 141 21.71 7.12 -1.18
C VAL A 141 22.07 7.36 0.29
N GLN A 142 22.90 8.36 0.54
CA GLN A 142 23.32 8.73 1.90
C GLN A 142 22.12 9.23 2.72
N THR A 143 21.27 10.09 2.16
CA THR A 143 20.08 10.61 2.85
C THR A 143 19.01 9.54 3.08
N LEU A 144 19.04 8.46 2.29
CA LEU A 144 18.20 7.28 2.54
C LEU A 144 18.66 6.45 3.74
N THR A 145 19.93 6.56 4.13
CA THR A 145 20.48 5.76 5.22
C THR A 145 20.65 6.54 6.52
N LEU A 146 21.11 7.76 6.42
CA LEU A 146 21.42 8.62 7.56
C LEU A 146 20.80 10.00 7.37
N GLN A 147 20.22 10.53 8.44
CA GLN A 147 19.69 11.89 8.48
C GLN A 147 20.47 12.74 9.49
N PRO A 148 20.95 13.92 9.10
CA PRO A 148 21.56 14.84 10.05
C PRO A 148 20.48 15.46 10.95
N MET A 149 20.72 15.40 12.25
CA MET A 149 19.90 16.04 13.28
C MET A 149 20.75 16.96 14.12
N VAL A 150 20.16 18.02 14.65
CA VAL A 150 20.86 18.91 15.58
C VAL A 150 20.40 18.57 17.00
N ARG A 151 21.34 18.10 17.82
CA ARG A 151 21.16 17.89 19.27
C ARG A 151 22.19 18.70 20.04
N ASP A 152 21.74 19.49 20.99
CA ASP A 152 22.60 20.31 21.85
C ASP A 152 23.61 21.18 21.06
N GLY A 153 23.15 21.74 19.93
CA GLY A 153 23.99 22.57 19.07
C GLY A 153 25.02 21.80 18.23
N LYS A 154 25.02 20.46 18.26
CA LYS A 154 25.91 19.60 17.47
C LYS A 154 25.13 18.83 16.40
N VAL A 155 25.74 18.69 15.24
CA VAL A 155 25.20 17.82 14.19
C VAL A 155 25.53 16.38 14.53
N VAL A 156 24.47 15.56 14.71
CA VAL A 156 24.55 14.11 14.89
C VAL A 156 23.84 13.42 13.73
N TYR A 157 24.31 12.26 13.34
CA TYR A 157 23.67 11.45 12.30
C TYR A 157 22.84 10.36 12.95
N GLU A 158 21.57 10.31 12.59
CA GLU A 158 20.65 9.28 13.06
C GLU A 158 20.19 8.39 11.89
N ASP A 159 19.72 7.19 12.23
CA ASP A 159 19.14 6.28 11.26
C ASP A 159 17.95 6.94 10.54
N SER A 160 17.94 6.86 9.22
CA SER A 160 16.81 7.34 8.43
C SER A 160 15.54 6.52 8.69
N PRO A 161 14.34 7.01 8.29
CA PRO A 161 13.10 6.23 8.36
C PRO A 161 13.19 4.88 7.64
N LEU A 162 13.93 4.80 6.54
CA LEU A 162 14.18 3.53 5.83
C LEU A 162 14.91 2.53 6.73
N VAL A 163 16.01 2.96 7.36
CA VAL A 163 16.82 2.09 8.25
C VAL A 163 16.02 1.70 9.49
N GLN A 164 15.27 2.63 10.06
CA GLN A 164 14.37 2.34 11.19
C GLN A 164 13.29 1.32 10.81
N ALA A 165 12.66 1.47 9.64
CA ALA A 165 11.66 0.52 9.17
C ALA A 165 12.22 -0.89 9.03
N VAL A 166 13.44 -1.03 8.48
CA VAL A 166 14.11 -2.33 8.33
C VAL A 166 14.48 -2.92 9.69
N LYS A 167 15.09 -2.12 10.59
CA LYS A 167 15.53 -2.58 11.91
C LYS A 167 14.40 -3.02 12.83
N LEU A 168 13.27 -2.31 12.76
CA LEU A 168 12.16 -2.50 13.69
C LEU A 168 10.98 -3.30 13.08
N GLY A 169 11.04 -3.65 11.81
CA GLY A 169 9.96 -4.33 11.11
C GLY A 169 8.72 -3.45 10.89
N HIS A 170 8.92 -2.12 10.86
CA HIS A 170 7.86 -1.17 10.56
C HIS A 170 7.54 -1.15 9.08
N VAL A 171 6.37 -0.62 8.75
CA VAL A 171 5.99 -0.40 7.35
C VAL A 171 6.62 0.90 6.87
N LEU A 172 7.33 0.87 5.74
CA LEU A 172 7.86 2.07 5.12
C LEU A 172 6.87 2.63 4.10
N VAL A 173 6.46 3.88 4.30
CA VAL A 173 5.65 4.65 3.34
C VAL A 173 6.57 5.61 2.59
N VAL A 174 6.69 5.39 1.28
CA VAL A 174 7.51 6.22 0.40
C VAL A 174 6.60 7.11 -0.43
N ASP A 175 6.69 8.41 -0.25
CA ASP A 175 5.93 9.39 -1.01
C ASP A 175 6.78 10.01 -2.12
N GLU A 176 6.11 10.44 -3.21
CA GLU A 176 6.75 11.06 -4.37
C GLU A 176 7.91 10.26 -4.98
N ALA A 177 7.77 8.94 -5.02
CA ALA A 177 8.82 8.04 -5.51
C ALA A 177 9.22 8.29 -6.97
N ASP A 178 8.35 8.89 -7.76
CA ASP A 178 8.59 9.27 -9.16
C ASP A 178 9.52 10.48 -9.31
N LYS A 179 9.69 11.28 -8.26
CA LYS A 179 10.61 12.44 -8.27
C LYS A 179 12.06 12.07 -8.01
N ALA A 180 12.30 10.92 -7.40
CA ALA A 180 13.66 10.52 -7.06
C ALA A 180 14.45 10.01 -8.27
N PRO A 181 15.79 10.17 -8.26
CA PRO A 181 16.64 9.57 -9.28
C PRO A 181 16.52 8.03 -9.30
N THR A 182 16.65 7.44 -10.48
CA THR A 182 16.46 5.99 -10.65
C THR A 182 17.41 5.14 -9.81
N HIS A 183 18.66 5.59 -9.61
CA HIS A 183 19.62 4.88 -8.76
C HIS A 183 19.22 4.83 -7.30
N VAL A 184 18.47 5.84 -6.81
CA VAL A 184 17.92 5.89 -5.45
C VAL A 184 16.73 4.93 -5.32
N THR A 185 15.81 4.94 -6.28
CA THR A 185 14.64 4.05 -6.26
C THR A 185 15.03 2.58 -6.41
N CYS A 186 16.15 2.27 -7.10
CA CYS A 186 16.65 0.90 -7.21
C CYS A 186 17.01 0.29 -5.85
N ILE A 187 17.45 1.08 -4.87
CA ILE A 187 17.77 0.59 -3.52
C ILE A 187 16.52 0.09 -2.81
N LEU A 188 15.39 0.74 -3.02
CA LEU A 188 14.14 0.35 -2.40
C LEU A 188 13.68 -1.06 -2.82
N LYS A 189 14.07 -1.53 -4.01
CA LYS A 189 13.76 -2.89 -4.50
C LYS A 189 14.43 -3.99 -3.69
N VAL A 190 15.55 -3.68 -3.05
CA VAL A 190 16.35 -4.65 -2.28
C VAL A 190 15.92 -4.70 -0.81
N CYS A 191 15.12 -3.72 -0.37
CA CYS A 191 14.69 -3.66 1.03
C CYS A 191 13.68 -4.74 1.34
N SER A 192 13.95 -5.56 2.36
CA SER A 192 13.04 -6.61 2.85
C SER A 192 11.87 -6.09 3.69
N CYS A 193 11.76 -4.77 3.90
CA CYS A 193 10.63 -4.19 4.61
C CYS A 193 9.38 -4.16 3.72
N LYS A 194 8.19 -4.23 4.32
CA LYS A 194 6.95 -3.96 3.59
C LYS A 194 6.95 -2.51 3.12
N LEU A 195 6.96 -2.33 1.81
CA LEU A 195 7.08 -1.04 1.17
C LEU A 195 5.73 -0.60 0.61
N TYR A 196 5.31 0.60 0.93
CA TYR A 196 4.22 1.30 0.24
C TYR A 196 4.81 2.44 -0.57
N CYS A 197 4.68 2.36 -1.88
CA CYS A 197 5.13 3.40 -2.77
C CYS A 197 3.93 4.22 -3.23
N ILE A 198 3.96 5.52 -2.99
CA ILE A 198 2.91 6.45 -3.42
C ILE A 198 3.48 7.28 -4.56
N ARG A 199 2.93 7.09 -5.75
CA ARG A 199 3.32 7.84 -6.95
C ARG A 199 2.26 8.88 -7.27
N PHE A 200 2.70 10.08 -7.62
CA PHE A 200 1.86 11.10 -8.22
C PHE A 200 2.01 11.06 -9.75
N ASN A 201 0.89 11.08 -10.48
CA ASN A 201 0.91 11.38 -11.91
C ASN A 201 0.71 12.88 -12.07
N HIS A 202 1.58 13.51 -12.82
CA HIS A 202 1.40 14.85 -13.33
C HIS A 202 0.44 14.84 -14.51
#